data_0b79504b7d37fa08dd3ebac5a86c82f0
#
_entry.id   0b79504b7d37fa08dd3ebac5a86c82f0
#
_cell.length_a   1.000
_cell.length_b   1.000
_cell.length_c   1.000
_cell.angle_alpha   90.00
_cell.angle_beta   90.00
_cell.angle_gamma   90.00
#
_symmetry.space_group_name_H-M   'P 1'
#
loop_
_entity.id
_entity.type
_entity.pdbx_description
1 polymer ?
#
loop_
_entity_poly.entity_id
_entity_poly.type
_entity_poly.pdbx_seq_one_letter_code
_entity_poly.pdbx_strand_id
1 'polypeptide(L)'
;MTFEQLLLAAVEQRLLRPLDVQFALMVAQNDPPAVKLAAALLSRDAGEGHVCLPLSRLSGDEALSGKAGEIRDRLLAEAGAPEDWPALLLASSAVSCGDAPAPMILCGDRLYLNRMWRNELTVARFFNEANRVLEMDEARLASTLNALFPATGETDWQKVAAAVALTRRISVISGGPGTGKTTTVAKLLAALIQIEDSPRCRIRLAAPTGKAAARLTESLGAALRKLPLTDAQKALIPTEASTLHRLLGAQPGSQRMRYHAGNQLHLDVLVVDEASMIDLPMMSRLIDALPAHGRVIFLGDRDQLASVEAGAVLGDICAWASSGYTAARAQELTRLTGSPVPAGEGAIAGALRDSLCLLQKSYRFGSHSGIGSLARAVNAGARAEVKATLRQPFDDIALHPLSTTEEYEAMLGAAQQGYERYLQLRRERAEPQAMLAAFSEFQLLCALREGPYGVSGVNERLEQRLNRQRAIALPRHSRWYDGRPIMISRNDSALGLFNGDIGIALERNGELRVWFLMPDGAIKSVQPSRLPEHDTAWAMTVHKSQGSEFEHAALILPARSVPLVTRELVYTAITRAKRRLSLYADEQVLSQAIVTCTERRSGLAEIFAGREAP
;
A
#
# COMPACT_ATOMS: atom_id res chain seq x y z
N MET A 1 30.76 -17.62 27.39
CA MET A 1 29.53 -17.60 26.58
C MET A 1 29.96 -17.70 25.13
N THR A 2 29.47 -18.70 24.40
CA THR A 2 29.80 -18.84 22.98
C THR A 2 29.06 -17.78 22.15
N PHE A 3 29.51 -17.55 20.91
CA PHE A 3 28.82 -16.59 20.03
C PHE A 3 27.34 -16.98 19.77
N GLU A 4 27.06 -18.26 19.68
CA GLU A 4 25.69 -18.77 19.56
C GLU A 4 24.84 -18.45 20.80
N GLN A 5 25.42 -18.58 21.98
CA GLN A 5 24.77 -18.20 23.24
C GLN A 5 24.51 -16.68 23.30
N LEU A 6 25.41 -15.86 22.75
CA LEU A 6 25.19 -14.42 22.61
C LEU A 6 24.04 -14.09 21.68
N LEU A 7 23.91 -14.79 20.55
CA LEU A 7 22.78 -14.63 19.63
C LEU A 7 21.45 -14.98 20.31
N LEU A 8 21.41 -16.05 21.10
CA LEU A 8 20.22 -16.43 21.87
C LEU A 8 19.90 -15.39 22.95
N ALA A 9 20.90 -14.83 23.63
CA ALA A 9 20.71 -13.74 24.59
C ALA A 9 20.15 -12.48 23.91
N ALA A 10 20.54 -12.21 22.68
CA ALA A 10 19.97 -11.11 21.89
C ALA A 10 18.47 -11.31 21.60
N VAL A 11 18.00 -12.54 21.46
CA VAL A 11 16.58 -12.85 21.34
C VAL A 11 15.84 -12.50 22.62
N GLU A 12 16.37 -12.85 23.78
CA GLU A 12 15.77 -12.51 25.08
C GLU A 12 15.65 -10.99 25.28
N GLN A 13 16.61 -10.24 24.78
CA GLN A 13 16.61 -8.77 24.81
C GLN A 13 15.85 -8.12 23.64
N ARG A 14 15.17 -8.92 22.81
CA ARG A 14 14.42 -8.43 21.64
C ARG A 14 15.25 -7.66 20.60
N LEU A 15 16.54 -7.93 20.53
CA LEU A 15 17.42 -7.42 19.49
C LEU A 15 17.29 -8.25 18.19
N LEU A 16 17.04 -9.54 18.33
CA LEU A 16 16.82 -10.50 17.25
C LEU A 16 15.56 -11.31 17.52
N ARG A 17 15.03 -11.94 16.47
CA ARG A 17 13.96 -12.93 16.58
C ARG A 17 14.55 -14.34 16.63
N PRO A 18 13.84 -15.32 17.18
CA PRO A 18 14.27 -16.72 17.12
C PRO A 18 14.60 -17.19 15.70
N LEU A 19 13.79 -16.78 14.73
CA LEU A 19 13.98 -17.10 13.30
C LEU A 19 15.32 -16.58 12.75
N ASP A 20 15.75 -15.40 13.17
CA ASP A 20 17.00 -14.77 12.72
C ASP A 20 18.21 -15.58 13.17
N VAL A 21 18.18 -16.06 14.40
CA VAL A 21 19.24 -16.92 14.96
C VAL A 21 19.25 -18.29 14.29
N GLN A 22 18.10 -18.90 14.10
CA GLN A 22 17.98 -20.19 13.40
C GLN A 22 18.49 -20.10 11.97
N PHE A 23 18.14 -19.04 11.25
CA PHE A 23 18.65 -18.80 9.91
C PHE A 23 20.17 -18.68 9.88
N ALA A 24 20.75 -17.86 10.76
CA ALA A 24 22.20 -17.68 10.83
C ALA A 24 22.95 -18.98 11.14
N LEU A 25 22.44 -19.77 12.09
CA LEU A 25 23.05 -21.05 12.46
C LEU A 25 22.89 -22.10 11.37
N MET A 26 21.80 -22.07 10.60
CA MET A 26 21.58 -23.00 9.50
C MET A 26 22.48 -22.70 8.31
N VAL A 27 22.63 -21.44 7.90
CA VAL A 27 23.37 -21.08 6.67
C VAL A 27 24.84 -20.85 6.91
N ALA A 28 25.24 -20.44 8.10
CA ALA A 28 26.60 -20.04 8.46
C ALA A 28 27.19 -20.85 9.63
N GLN A 29 26.77 -22.11 9.81
CA GLN A 29 27.15 -22.94 10.95
C GLN A 29 28.65 -23.03 11.19
N ASN A 30 29.43 -23.16 10.12
CA ASN A 30 30.90 -23.32 10.18
C ASN A 30 31.65 -22.03 9.84
N ASP A 31 30.95 -20.91 9.75
CA ASP A 31 31.55 -19.63 9.39
C ASP A 31 32.01 -18.84 10.61
N PRO A 32 32.86 -17.82 10.41
CA PRO A 32 33.24 -16.91 11.48
C PRO A 32 32.05 -16.18 12.11
N PRO A 33 32.18 -15.71 13.37
CA PRO A 33 31.11 -14.95 14.04
C PRO A 33 30.57 -13.77 13.24
N ALA A 34 31.42 -13.08 12.47
CA ALA A 34 30.99 -11.96 11.64
C ALA A 34 29.97 -12.38 10.57
N VAL A 35 30.16 -13.52 9.92
CA VAL A 35 29.23 -14.05 8.92
C VAL A 35 27.90 -14.47 9.55
N LYS A 36 27.96 -15.09 10.72
CA LYS A 36 26.75 -15.45 11.50
C LYS A 36 25.95 -14.20 11.88
N LEU A 37 26.62 -13.15 12.33
CA LEU A 37 25.98 -11.90 12.67
C LEU A 37 25.35 -11.24 11.45
N ALA A 38 26.04 -11.19 10.34
CA ALA A 38 25.52 -10.65 9.07
C ALA A 38 24.25 -11.39 8.62
N ALA A 39 24.25 -12.73 8.69
CA ALA A 39 23.09 -13.54 8.35
C ALA A 39 21.90 -13.26 9.29
N ALA A 40 22.13 -13.17 10.60
CA ALA A 40 21.09 -12.86 11.57
C ALA A 40 20.49 -11.47 11.36
N LEU A 41 21.31 -10.47 11.10
CA LEU A 41 20.87 -9.09 10.84
C LEU A 41 20.11 -8.97 9.52
N LEU A 42 20.55 -9.69 8.47
CA LEU A 42 19.85 -9.74 7.20
C LEU A 42 18.44 -10.32 7.36
N SER A 43 18.31 -11.44 8.07
CA SER A 43 17.02 -12.05 8.38
C SER A 43 16.10 -11.11 9.16
N ARG A 44 16.65 -10.43 10.17
CA ARG A 44 15.90 -9.43 10.95
C ARG A 44 15.38 -8.30 10.08
N ASP A 45 16.26 -7.71 9.27
CA ASP A 45 15.91 -6.59 8.39
C ASP A 45 14.85 -7.00 7.35
N ALA A 46 14.96 -8.22 6.82
CA ALA A 46 13.92 -8.76 5.93
C ALA A 46 12.55 -8.86 6.62
N GLY A 47 12.54 -9.25 7.89
CA GLY A 47 11.32 -9.27 8.70
C GLY A 47 10.75 -7.88 9.00
N GLU A 48 11.56 -6.84 8.95
CA GLU A 48 11.15 -5.45 9.11
C GLU A 48 10.73 -4.80 7.77
N GLY A 49 10.77 -5.54 6.67
CA GLY A 49 10.33 -5.10 5.35
C GLY A 49 11.44 -4.54 4.46
N HIS A 50 12.71 -4.67 4.84
CA HIS A 50 13.84 -4.30 4.00
C HIS A 50 14.16 -5.41 3.00
N VAL A 51 14.53 -5.02 1.79
CA VAL A 51 14.93 -5.97 0.74
C VAL A 51 16.38 -6.38 0.90
N CYS A 52 17.23 -5.48 1.37
CA CYS A 52 18.66 -5.71 1.53
C CYS A 52 19.21 -5.11 2.82
N LEU A 53 20.43 -5.53 3.16
CA LEU A 53 21.21 -5.01 4.28
C LEU A 53 22.49 -4.35 3.73
N PRO A 54 22.63 -3.03 3.80
CA PRO A 54 23.87 -2.36 3.46
C PRO A 54 24.99 -2.78 4.41
N LEU A 55 26.19 -3.00 3.89
CA LEU A 55 27.34 -3.43 4.71
C LEU A 55 27.74 -2.42 5.79
N SER A 56 27.46 -1.13 5.56
CA SER A 56 27.67 -0.07 6.55
C SER A 56 26.89 -0.29 7.86
N ARG A 57 25.84 -1.07 7.82
CA ARG A 57 24.99 -1.37 8.99
C ARG A 57 25.43 -2.62 9.77
N LEU A 58 26.51 -3.25 9.39
CA LEU A 58 27.05 -4.44 10.07
C LEU A 58 27.98 -4.07 11.24
N SER A 59 28.41 -2.83 11.32
CA SER A 59 29.35 -2.36 12.35
C SER A 59 29.03 -0.92 12.77
N GLY A 60 29.68 -0.45 13.83
CA GLY A 60 29.52 0.91 14.33
C GLY A 60 28.16 1.18 15.00
N ASP A 61 27.81 2.45 15.06
CA ASP A 61 26.62 2.91 15.78
C ASP A 61 25.29 2.50 15.10
N GLU A 62 25.32 2.19 13.81
CA GLU A 62 24.14 1.76 13.04
C GLU A 62 23.80 0.28 13.25
N ALA A 63 24.76 -0.52 13.70
CA ALA A 63 24.54 -1.94 13.93
C ALA A 63 23.46 -2.17 15.00
N LEU A 64 22.62 -3.18 14.79
CA LEU A 64 21.51 -3.53 15.70
C LEU A 64 20.59 -2.34 16.02
N SER A 65 20.37 -1.48 15.02
CA SER A 65 19.49 -0.30 15.09
C SER A 65 19.87 0.71 16.18
N GLY A 66 21.16 0.84 16.50
CA GLY A 66 21.67 1.78 17.50
C GLY A 66 21.22 1.52 18.93
N LYS A 67 20.58 0.38 19.22
CA LYS A 67 20.17 0.02 20.58
C LYS A 67 21.40 -0.29 21.42
N ALA A 68 21.75 0.61 22.34
CA ALA A 68 22.84 0.39 23.27
C ALA A 68 22.54 -0.76 24.24
N GLY A 69 23.55 -1.53 24.62
CA GLY A 69 23.44 -2.62 25.59
C GLY A 69 24.64 -3.55 25.59
N GLU A 70 24.87 -4.21 26.72
CA GLU A 70 26.01 -5.12 26.91
C GLU A 70 26.02 -6.25 25.86
N ILE A 71 24.88 -6.85 25.56
CA ILE A 71 24.79 -7.95 24.58
C ILE A 71 25.12 -7.47 23.17
N ARG A 72 24.64 -6.29 22.78
CA ARG A 72 25.00 -5.67 21.52
C ARG A 72 26.50 -5.46 21.41
N ASP A 73 27.11 -4.85 22.42
CA ASP A 73 28.52 -4.53 22.42
C ASP A 73 29.40 -5.79 22.39
N ARG A 74 28.99 -6.85 23.08
CA ARG A 74 29.67 -8.14 23.05
C ARG A 74 29.52 -8.84 21.68
N LEU A 75 28.36 -8.81 21.08
CA LEU A 75 28.16 -9.36 19.72
C LEU A 75 29.06 -8.67 18.70
N LEU A 76 29.11 -7.35 18.72
CA LEU A 76 29.98 -6.58 17.84
C LEU A 76 31.47 -6.80 18.10
N ALA A 77 31.86 -6.91 19.35
CA ALA A 77 33.26 -7.18 19.74
C ALA A 77 33.71 -8.57 19.31
N GLU A 78 32.86 -9.60 19.48
CA GLU A 78 33.20 -10.97 19.08
C GLU A 78 33.09 -11.20 17.56
N ALA A 79 32.21 -10.49 16.88
CA ALA A 79 32.20 -10.47 15.42
C ALA A 79 33.43 -9.80 14.83
N GLY A 80 34.05 -8.92 15.60
CA GLY A 80 35.15 -8.08 15.17
C GLY A 80 34.67 -6.93 14.28
N ALA A 81 35.60 -6.12 13.81
CA ALA A 81 35.35 -5.09 12.83
C ALA A 81 36.16 -5.42 11.57
N PRO A 82 35.66 -6.31 10.69
CA PRO A 82 36.39 -6.68 9.48
C PRO A 82 36.70 -5.42 8.65
N GLU A 83 37.95 -5.29 8.22
CA GLU A 83 38.38 -4.20 7.36
C GLU A 83 37.76 -4.36 5.95
N ASP A 84 37.55 -5.61 5.52
CA ASP A 84 37.01 -5.95 4.23
C ASP A 84 35.84 -6.93 4.39
N TRP A 85 34.65 -6.39 4.55
CA TRP A 85 33.42 -7.16 4.63
C TRP A 85 33.15 -7.99 3.38
N PRO A 86 33.29 -7.45 2.14
CA PRO A 86 33.09 -8.23 0.93
C PRO A 86 33.97 -9.47 0.84
N ALA A 87 35.26 -9.35 1.13
CA ALA A 87 36.17 -10.48 1.10
C ALA A 87 35.79 -11.55 2.13
N LEU A 88 35.45 -11.14 3.36
CA LEU A 88 35.03 -12.05 4.42
C LEU A 88 33.74 -12.80 4.06
N LEU A 89 32.73 -12.09 3.54
CA LEU A 89 31.45 -12.68 3.19
C LEU A 89 31.60 -13.64 2.00
N LEU A 90 32.32 -13.26 0.95
CA LEU A 90 32.51 -14.09 -0.25
C LEU A 90 33.41 -15.31 -0.01
N ALA A 91 34.18 -15.32 1.09
CA ALA A 91 34.92 -16.51 1.51
C ALA A 91 34.01 -17.60 2.10
N SER A 92 32.79 -17.27 2.50
CA SER A 92 31.79 -18.23 2.97
C SER A 92 31.04 -18.88 1.82
N SER A 93 30.75 -20.18 1.93
CA SER A 93 29.89 -20.89 1.00
C SER A 93 28.42 -20.44 1.06
N ALA A 94 28.03 -19.72 2.11
CA ALA A 94 26.69 -19.17 2.30
C ALA A 94 26.42 -17.92 1.45
N VAL A 95 27.46 -17.30 0.89
CA VAL A 95 27.38 -16.04 0.15
C VAL A 95 27.98 -16.20 -1.25
N SER A 96 27.29 -15.72 -2.27
CA SER A 96 27.82 -15.59 -3.63
C SER A 96 27.52 -14.19 -4.19
N CYS A 97 28.13 -13.86 -5.31
CA CYS A 97 27.82 -12.64 -6.07
C CYS A 97 26.78 -12.85 -7.18
N GLY A 98 26.08 -13.99 -7.16
CA GLY A 98 25.08 -14.35 -8.15
C GLY A 98 25.55 -15.34 -9.22
N ASP A 99 26.83 -15.68 -9.23
CA ASP A 99 27.47 -16.65 -10.14
C ASP A 99 27.28 -18.10 -9.69
N ALA A 100 26.98 -18.32 -8.43
CA ALA A 100 26.74 -19.64 -7.85
C ALA A 100 25.53 -19.64 -6.91
N PRO A 101 24.86 -20.79 -6.73
CA PRO A 101 23.77 -20.91 -5.77
C PRO A 101 24.27 -20.69 -4.35
N ALA A 102 23.63 -19.76 -3.63
CA ALA A 102 23.88 -19.51 -2.22
C ALA A 102 22.63 -18.91 -1.57
N PRO A 103 22.42 -19.11 -0.25
CA PRO A 103 21.27 -18.53 0.43
C PRO A 103 21.32 -17.01 0.52
N MET A 104 22.51 -16.41 0.48
CA MET A 104 22.73 -14.97 0.50
C MET A 104 23.50 -14.51 -0.73
N ILE A 105 23.19 -13.32 -1.22
CA ILE A 105 23.84 -12.70 -2.38
C ILE A 105 24.43 -11.36 -1.95
N LEU A 106 25.69 -11.15 -2.28
CA LEU A 106 26.36 -9.87 -2.15
C LEU A 106 26.41 -9.17 -3.51
N CYS A 107 25.76 -8.02 -3.61
CA CYS A 107 25.77 -7.19 -4.80
C CYS A 107 26.25 -5.79 -4.43
N GLY A 108 27.43 -5.41 -4.91
CA GLY A 108 28.07 -4.17 -4.49
C GLY A 108 28.31 -4.13 -2.98
N ASP A 109 27.75 -3.16 -2.31
CA ASP A 109 27.81 -2.99 -0.86
C ASP A 109 26.54 -3.47 -0.12
N ARG A 110 25.70 -4.26 -0.78
CA ARG A 110 24.42 -4.73 -0.25
C ARG A 110 24.37 -6.26 -0.18
N LEU A 111 23.93 -6.76 0.96
CA LEU A 111 23.68 -8.18 1.20
C LEU A 111 22.18 -8.47 1.09
N TYR A 112 21.82 -9.52 0.37
CA TYR A 112 20.45 -9.94 0.10
C TYR A 112 20.22 -11.38 0.53
N LEU A 113 18.98 -11.70 0.92
CA LEU A 113 18.47 -13.06 0.76
C LEU A 113 18.37 -13.36 -0.73
N ASN A 114 18.76 -14.56 -1.15
CA ASN A 114 18.79 -14.94 -2.59
C ASN A 114 17.45 -14.67 -3.28
N ARG A 115 16.33 -15.08 -2.67
CA ARG A 115 14.99 -14.86 -3.22
C ARG A 115 14.67 -13.38 -3.43
N MET A 116 15.07 -12.51 -2.49
CA MET A 116 14.83 -11.07 -2.59
C MET A 116 15.67 -10.43 -3.69
N TRP A 117 16.92 -10.84 -3.81
CA TRP A 117 17.79 -10.39 -4.91
C TRP A 117 17.21 -10.77 -6.27
N ARG A 118 16.73 -12.00 -6.43
CA ARG A 118 16.11 -12.46 -7.68
C ARG A 118 14.84 -11.68 -8.00
N ASN A 119 14.00 -11.43 -7.00
CA ASN A 119 12.79 -10.64 -7.16
C ASN A 119 13.09 -9.20 -7.59
N GLU A 120 14.07 -8.58 -6.96
CA GLU A 120 14.51 -7.22 -7.29
C GLU A 120 15.08 -7.15 -8.71
N LEU A 121 15.87 -8.15 -9.10
CA LEU A 121 16.43 -8.26 -10.44
C LEU A 121 15.33 -8.42 -11.51
N THR A 122 14.32 -9.22 -11.25
CA THR A 122 13.14 -9.39 -12.13
C THR A 122 12.43 -8.06 -12.33
N VAL A 123 12.18 -7.33 -11.26
CA VAL A 123 11.50 -6.01 -11.30
C VAL A 123 12.35 -4.99 -12.06
N ALA A 124 13.65 -4.93 -11.76
CA ALA A 124 14.56 -3.98 -12.41
C ALA A 124 14.64 -4.21 -13.93
N ARG A 125 14.78 -5.46 -14.35
CA ARG A 125 14.81 -5.82 -15.77
C ARG A 125 13.50 -5.50 -16.47
N PHE A 126 12.38 -5.75 -15.82
CA PHE A 126 11.07 -5.44 -16.38
C PHE A 126 10.92 -3.96 -16.71
N PHE A 127 11.24 -3.09 -15.79
CA PHE A 127 11.11 -1.64 -16.00
C PHE A 127 12.19 -1.04 -16.90
N ASN A 128 13.39 -1.62 -16.93
CA ASN A 128 14.50 -1.10 -17.74
C ASN A 128 14.53 -1.69 -19.16
N GLU A 129 14.35 -2.99 -19.29
CA GLU A 129 14.60 -3.70 -20.54
C GLU A 129 13.32 -4.06 -21.29
N ALA A 130 12.27 -4.45 -20.55
CA ALA A 130 11.01 -4.87 -21.16
C ALA A 130 10.07 -3.70 -21.45
N ASN A 131 10.36 -2.52 -20.94
CA ASN A 131 9.59 -1.31 -21.20
C ASN A 131 10.00 -0.73 -22.56
N ARG A 132 9.12 -0.81 -23.51
CA ARG A 132 9.38 -0.36 -24.89
C ARG A 132 8.40 0.73 -25.30
N VAL A 133 8.86 1.55 -26.25
CA VAL A 133 8.05 2.52 -26.96
C VAL A 133 7.10 1.77 -27.88
N LEU A 134 5.83 2.13 -27.83
CA LEU A 134 4.82 1.62 -28.75
C LEU A 134 4.67 2.59 -29.92
N GLU A 135 4.79 2.07 -31.13
CA GLU A 135 4.58 2.85 -32.34
C GLU A 135 3.08 3.07 -32.55
N MET A 136 2.68 4.32 -32.67
CA MET A 136 1.30 4.70 -32.90
C MET A 136 1.25 5.86 -33.91
N ASP A 137 0.17 5.96 -34.65
CA ASP A 137 -0.12 7.14 -35.48
C ASP A 137 -0.38 8.34 -34.57
N GLU A 138 0.59 9.26 -34.51
CA GLU A 138 0.52 10.45 -33.65
C GLU A 138 -0.73 11.31 -33.93
N ALA A 139 -1.11 11.48 -35.20
CA ALA A 139 -2.26 12.28 -35.57
C ALA A 139 -3.57 11.66 -35.08
N ARG A 140 -3.70 10.36 -35.22
CA ARG A 140 -4.87 9.60 -34.73
C ARG A 140 -4.93 9.61 -33.21
N LEU A 141 -3.80 9.43 -32.56
CA LEU A 141 -3.69 9.46 -31.10
C LEU A 141 -4.07 10.84 -30.56
N ALA A 142 -3.49 11.91 -31.11
CA ALA A 142 -3.82 13.27 -30.70
C ALA A 142 -5.29 13.61 -30.91
N SER A 143 -5.86 13.22 -32.03
CA SER A 143 -7.29 13.41 -32.31
C SER A 143 -8.18 12.69 -31.30
N THR A 144 -7.88 11.42 -30.98
CA THR A 144 -8.62 10.63 -30.01
C THR A 144 -8.51 11.22 -28.60
N LEU A 145 -7.33 11.64 -28.18
CA LEU A 145 -7.11 12.28 -26.88
C LEU A 145 -7.86 13.63 -26.79
N ASN A 146 -7.87 14.43 -27.85
CA ASN A 146 -8.60 15.69 -27.88
C ASN A 146 -10.11 15.50 -27.76
N ALA A 147 -10.65 14.43 -28.32
CA ALA A 147 -12.07 14.10 -28.20
C ALA A 147 -12.46 13.68 -26.77
N LEU A 148 -11.61 12.95 -26.08
CA LEU A 148 -11.87 12.43 -24.74
C LEU A 148 -11.49 13.41 -23.61
N PHE A 149 -10.49 14.25 -23.86
CA PHE A 149 -10.00 15.27 -22.92
C PHE A 149 -10.10 16.66 -23.58
N PRO A 150 -11.21 17.37 -23.45
CA PRO A 150 -11.36 18.69 -24.03
C PRO A 150 -10.31 19.67 -23.51
N ALA A 151 -9.87 20.59 -24.35
CA ALA A 151 -8.87 21.59 -24.01
C ALA A 151 -9.36 22.51 -22.87
N THR A 152 -8.50 22.72 -21.87
CA THR A 152 -8.80 23.51 -20.67
C THR A 152 -7.95 24.78 -20.54
N GLY A 153 -7.04 25.03 -21.48
CA GLY A 153 -6.12 26.17 -21.41
C GLY A 153 -4.91 25.99 -20.48
N GLU A 154 -4.97 25.02 -19.59
CA GLU A 154 -3.88 24.61 -18.69
C GLU A 154 -3.39 23.19 -19.05
N THR A 155 -2.26 22.78 -18.49
CA THR A 155 -1.79 21.41 -18.65
C THR A 155 -2.77 20.44 -18.00
N ASP A 156 -3.38 19.58 -18.81
CA ASP A 156 -4.25 18.51 -18.35
C ASP A 156 -3.40 17.26 -18.05
N TRP A 157 -3.07 17.06 -16.79
CA TRP A 157 -2.23 15.95 -16.36
C TRP A 157 -2.91 14.58 -16.54
N GLN A 158 -4.22 14.51 -16.53
CA GLN A 158 -4.95 13.27 -16.88
C GLN A 158 -4.73 12.91 -18.35
N LYS A 159 -4.79 13.89 -19.24
CA LYS A 159 -4.51 13.72 -20.67
C LYS A 159 -3.05 13.31 -20.92
N VAL A 160 -2.11 13.92 -20.19
CA VAL A 160 -0.69 13.55 -20.23
C VAL A 160 -0.49 12.11 -19.76
N ALA A 161 -1.13 11.72 -18.68
CA ALA A 161 -1.08 10.34 -18.17
C ALA A 161 -1.60 9.33 -19.20
N ALA A 162 -2.71 9.64 -19.88
CA ALA A 162 -3.24 8.82 -20.94
C ALA A 162 -2.26 8.71 -22.12
N ALA A 163 -1.63 9.82 -22.54
CA ALA A 163 -0.64 9.83 -23.60
C ALA A 163 0.59 8.99 -23.24
N VAL A 164 1.08 9.09 -21.99
CA VAL A 164 2.19 8.27 -21.49
C VAL A 164 1.84 6.78 -21.57
N ALA A 165 0.67 6.39 -21.08
CA ALA A 165 0.26 4.99 -21.03
C ALA A 165 -0.02 4.40 -22.43
N LEU A 166 -0.50 5.20 -23.37
CA LEU A 166 -0.76 4.76 -24.74
C LEU A 166 0.50 4.60 -25.58
N THR A 167 1.59 5.24 -25.21
CA THR A 167 2.85 5.25 -25.97
C THR A 167 3.96 4.40 -25.35
N ARG A 168 3.70 3.78 -24.21
CA ARG A 168 4.63 2.86 -23.54
C ARG A 168 3.96 1.53 -23.18
N ARG A 169 4.74 0.46 -23.26
CA ARG A 169 4.27 -0.86 -22.81
C ARG A 169 3.99 -0.88 -21.31
N ILE A 170 4.86 -0.25 -20.53
CA ILE A 170 4.76 -0.20 -19.06
C ILE A 170 4.66 1.26 -18.67
N SER A 171 3.65 1.58 -17.87
CA SER A 171 3.44 2.94 -17.37
C SER A 171 2.96 2.93 -15.94
N VAL A 172 3.28 4.00 -15.21
CA VAL A 172 2.85 4.21 -13.83
C VAL A 172 2.20 5.58 -13.71
N ILE A 173 0.97 5.60 -13.24
CA ILE A 173 0.21 6.81 -12.96
C ILE A 173 0.03 6.92 -11.45
N SER A 174 0.67 7.90 -10.84
CA SER A 174 0.57 8.16 -9.41
C SER A 174 -0.21 9.44 -9.16
N GLY A 175 -1.09 9.40 -8.21
CA GLY A 175 -1.85 10.57 -7.80
C GLY A 175 -2.49 10.36 -6.45
N GLY A 176 -2.64 11.45 -5.70
CA GLY A 176 -3.34 11.46 -4.43
C GLY A 176 -4.86 11.25 -4.60
N PRO A 177 -5.59 11.28 -3.50
CA PRO A 177 -7.04 11.09 -3.53
C PRO A 177 -7.73 12.20 -4.31
N GLY A 178 -8.72 11.81 -5.09
CA GLY A 178 -9.52 12.76 -5.86
C GLY A 178 -8.81 13.39 -7.06
N THR A 179 -7.66 12.86 -7.48
CA THR A 179 -6.94 13.31 -8.69
C THR A 179 -7.51 12.74 -9.98
N GLY A 180 -8.51 11.87 -9.87
CA GLY A 180 -9.20 11.31 -11.04
C GLY A 180 -8.45 10.17 -11.71
N LYS A 181 -7.74 9.34 -10.97
CA LYS A 181 -7.05 8.15 -11.50
C LYS A 181 -7.99 7.24 -12.27
N THR A 182 -9.12 6.89 -11.70
CA THR A 182 -10.11 5.99 -12.33
C THR A 182 -10.75 6.62 -13.58
N THR A 183 -11.08 7.91 -13.54
CA THR A 183 -11.59 8.65 -14.69
C THR A 183 -10.55 8.66 -15.82
N THR A 184 -9.30 8.90 -15.49
CA THR A 184 -8.18 8.86 -16.45
C THR A 184 -8.06 7.49 -17.11
N VAL A 185 -8.16 6.42 -16.33
CA VAL A 185 -8.09 5.04 -16.86
C VAL A 185 -9.28 4.70 -17.73
N ALA A 186 -10.49 5.11 -17.37
CA ALA A 186 -11.66 4.91 -18.20
C ALA A 186 -11.49 5.55 -19.58
N LYS A 187 -11.04 6.80 -19.62
CA LYS A 187 -10.76 7.53 -20.87
C LYS A 187 -9.59 6.92 -21.65
N LEU A 188 -8.55 6.50 -20.95
CA LEU A 188 -7.41 5.81 -21.53
C LEU A 188 -7.83 4.50 -22.21
N LEU A 189 -8.62 3.67 -21.55
CA LEU A 189 -9.14 2.42 -22.12
C LEU A 189 -10.06 2.70 -23.32
N ALA A 190 -10.89 3.72 -23.25
CA ALA A 190 -11.72 4.17 -24.38
C ALA A 190 -10.85 4.58 -25.57
N ALA A 191 -9.81 5.35 -25.35
CA ALA A 191 -8.86 5.75 -26.39
C ALA A 191 -8.17 4.54 -27.02
N LEU A 192 -7.72 3.60 -26.20
CA LEU A 192 -7.05 2.39 -26.66
C LEU A 192 -7.97 1.55 -27.57
N ILE A 193 -9.21 1.34 -27.17
CA ILE A 193 -10.20 0.59 -27.95
C ILE A 193 -10.51 1.27 -29.28
N GLN A 194 -10.63 2.59 -29.28
CA GLN A 194 -10.87 3.37 -30.50
C GLN A 194 -9.70 3.37 -31.48
N ILE A 195 -8.47 3.36 -30.95
CA ILE A 195 -7.25 3.40 -31.77
C ILE A 195 -6.91 2.05 -32.35
N GLU A 196 -6.93 0.99 -31.54
CA GLU A 196 -6.52 -0.34 -31.97
C GLU A 196 -7.53 -1.01 -32.91
N ASP A 197 -8.78 -0.60 -32.85
CA ASP A 197 -9.88 -1.13 -33.69
C ASP A 197 -9.89 -2.68 -33.77
N SER A 198 -9.42 -3.31 -32.70
CA SER A 198 -9.31 -4.76 -32.60
C SER A 198 -10.48 -5.31 -31.77
N PRO A 199 -11.33 -6.15 -32.34
CA PRO A 199 -12.43 -6.77 -31.60
C PRO A 199 -11.97 -7.81 -30.59
N ARG A 200 -10.67 -8.07 -30.49
CA ARG A 200 -10.07 -9.12 -29.65
C ARG A 200 -9.14 -8.58 -28.56
N CYS A 201 -9.17 -7.28 -28.28
CA CYS A 201 -8.37 -6.72 -27.19
C CYS A 201 -8.84 -7.26 -25.84
N ARG A 202 -7.98 -8.03 -25.17
CA ARG A 202 -8.27 -8.65 -23.87
C ARG A 202 -7.75 -7.76 -22.77
N ILE A 203 -8.67 -7.09 -22.08
CA ILE A 203 -8.36 -6.18 -20.98
C ILE A 203 -8.66 -6.88 -19.66
N ARG A 204 -7.75 -6.77 -18.68
CA ARG A 204 -7.94 -7.28 -17.32
C ARG A 204 -7.69 -6.16 -16.33
N LEU A 205 -8.46 -6.19 -15.22
CA LEU A 205 -8.36 -5.24 -14.12
C LEU A 205 -8.03 -6.00 -12.86
N ALA A 206 -7.08 -5.51 -12.09
CA ALA A 206 -6.66 -6.13 -10.85
C ALA A 206 -6.31 -5.12 -9.75
N ALA A 207 -6.36 -5.57 -8.51
CA ALA A 207 -5.93 -4.82 -7.34
C ALA A 207 -5.37 -5.78 -6.28
N PRO A 208 -4.57 -5.31 -5.31
CA PRO A 208 -3.99 -6.19 -4.30
C PRO A 208 -4.99 -6.84 -3.35
N THR A 209 -6.11 -6.18 -3.09
CA THR A 209 -7.13 -6.64 -2.12
C THR A 209 -8.50 -6.75 -2.76
N GLY A 210 -9.39 -7.60 -2.20
CA GLY A 210 -10.76 -7.74 -2.66
C GLY A 210 -11.55 -6.43 -2.59
N LYS A 211 -11.32 -5.65 -1.55
CA LYS A 211 -11.95 -4.35 -1.34
C LYS A 211 -11.53 -3.32 -2.39
N ALA A 212 -10.23 -3.22 -2.67
CA ALA A 212 -9.71 -2.36 -3.74
C ALA A 212 -10.22 -2.79 -5.11
N ALA A 213 -10.31 -4.09 -5.39
CA ALA A 213 -10.86 -4.62 -6.63
C ALA A 213 -12.34 -4.26 -6.80
N ALA A 214 -13.15 -4.44 -5.76
CA ALA A 214 -14.58 -4.07 -5.78
C ALA A 214 -14.76 -2.57 -6.03
N ARG A 215 -13.95 -1.74 -5.40
CA ARG A 215 -13.98 -0.30 -5.57
C ARG A 215 -13.56 0.14 -6.98
N LEU A 216 -12.54 -0.49 -7.54
CA LEU A 216 -12.13 -0.26 -8.93
C LEU A 216 -13.26 -0.62 -9.90
N THR A 217 -13.90 -1.75 -9.70
CA THR A 217 -15.06 -2.19 -10.50
C THR A 217 -16.18 -1.15 -10.50
N GLU A 218 -16.58 -0.67 -9.34
CA GLU A 218 -17.63 0.34 -9.19
C GLU A 218 -17.25 1.67 -9.82
N SER A 219 -16.07 2.20 -9.48
CA SER A 219 -15.60 3.50 -9.97
C SER A 219 -15.39 3.53 -11.48
N LEU A 220 -14.80 2.47 -12.03
CA LEU A 220 -14.56 2.36 -13.46
C LEU A 220 -15.87 2.20 -14.22
N GLY A 221 -16.80 1.38 -13.72
CA GLY A 221 -18.13 1.22 -14.30
C GLY A 221 -18.90 2.54 -14.37
N ALA A 222 -18.86 3.34 -13.30
CA ALA A 222 -19.48 4.66 -13.27
C ALA A 222 -18.86 5.63 -14.28
N ALA A 223 -17.52 5.62 -14.38
CA ALA A 223 -16.81 6.47 -15.34
C ALA A 223 -17.09 6.10 -16.80
N LEU A 224 -17.15 4.80 -17.10
CA LEU A 224 -17.41 4.29 -18.46
C LEU A 224 -18.79 4.62 -18.97
N ARG A 225 -19.80 4.64 -18.11
CA ARG A 225 -21.18 5.01 -18.51
C ARG A 225 -21.29 6.43 -19.05
N LYS A 226 -20.37 7.30 -18.68
CA LYS A 226 -20.33 8.71 -19.10
C LYS A 226 -19.58 8.93 -20.42
N LEU A 227 -18.92 7.91 -20.95
CA LEU A 227 -18.07 8.03 -22.13
C LEU A 227 -18.84 7.71 -23.43
N PRO A 228 -18.48 8.35 -24.55
CA PRO A 228 -19.09 8.14 -25.86
C PRO A 228 -18.56 6.86 -26.52
N LEU A 229 -18.91 5.71 -25.96
CA LEU A 229 -18.56 4.39 -26.49
C LEU A 229 -19.80 3.68 -27.02
N THR A 230 -19.65 2.93 -28.10
CA THR A 230 -20.69 2.02 -28.57
C THR A 230 -20.85 0.83 -27.63
N ASP A 231 -22.01 0.14 -27.68
CA ASP A 231 -22.21 -1.04 -26.83
C ASP A 231 -21.19 -2.14 -27.13
N ALA A 232 -20.80 -2.32 -28.39
CA ALA A 232 -19.73 -3.26 -28.76
C ALA A 232 -18.37 -2.89 -28.16
N GLN A 233 -18.04 -1.61 -28.13
CA GLN A 233 -16.79 -1.11 -27.50
C GLN A 233 -16.83 -1.28 -25.98
N LYS A 234 -17.95 -0.98 -25.32
CA LYS A 234 -18.11 -1.19 -23.88
C LYS A 234 -18.00 -2.66 -23.48
N ALA A 235 -18.41 -3.58 -24.35
CA ALA A 235 -18.30 -5.01 -24.10
C ALA A 235 -16.84 -5.52 -24.04
N LEU A 236 -15.89 -4.79 -24.61
CA LEU A 236 -14.46 -5.11 -24.52
C LEU A 236 -13.84 -4.77 -23.16
N ILE A 237 -14.48 -3.93 -22.39
CA ILE A 237 -14.00 -3.52 -21.07
C ILE A 237 -14.58 -4.46 -20.02
N PRO A 238 -13.73 -5.05 -19.14
CA PRO A 238 -14.23 -5.96 -18.11
C PRO A 238 -15.13 -5.23 -17.14
N THR A 239 -16.20 -5.89 -16.73
CA THR A 239 -17.17 -5.37 -15.76
C THR A 239 -16.75 -5.61 -14.32
N GLU A 240 -15.72 -6.43 -14.10
CA GLU A 240 -15.26 -6.83 -12.76
C GLU A 240 -13.75 -6.90 -12.71
N ALA A 241 -13.17 -6.28 -11.66
CA ALA A 241 -11.77 -6.41 -11.30
C ALA A 241 -11.57 -7.61 -10.37
N SER A 242 -10.41 -8.23 -10.43
CA SER A 242 -10.01 -9.31 -9.52
C SER A 242 -8.85 -8.90 -8.63
N THR A 243 -8.62 -9.66 -7.54
CA THR A 243 -7.37 -9.53 -6.79
C THR A 243 -6.20 -10.08 -7.60
N LEU A 244 -4.99 -9.60 -7.32
CA LEU A 244 -3.77 -10.15 -7.95
C LEU A 244 -3.61 -11.64 -7.69
N HIS A 245 -3.90 -12.10 -6.47
CA HIS A 245 -3.87 -13.52 -6.13
C HIS A 245 -4.82 -14.34 -7.00
N ARG A 246 -6.02 -13.86 -7.20
CA ARG A 246 -7.02 -14.53 -8.05
C ARG A 246 -6.63 -14.47 -9.53
N LEU A 247 -6.12 -13.34 -9.99
CA LEU A 247 -5.62 -13.19 -11.36
C LEU A 247 -4.51 -14.21 -11.67
N LEU A 248 -3.57 -14.37 -10.74
CA LEU A 248 -2.43 -15.29 -10.88
C LEU A 248 -2.80 -16.75 -10.59
N GLY A 249 -4.03 -17.00 -10.11
CA GLY A 249 -4.49 -18.34 -9.80
C GLY A 249 -3.80 -18.95 -8.59
N ALA A 250 -3.76 -18.19 -7.47
CA ALA A 250 -3.23 -18.68 -6.21
C ALA A 250 -4.00 -19.92 -5.75
N GLN A 251 -3.25 -20.95 -5.32
CA GLN A 251 -3.81 -22.21 -4.86
C GLN A 251 -3.84 -22.28 -3.34
N PRO A 252 -4.96 -22.69 -2.73
CA PRO A 252 -5.03 -22.86 -1.28
C PRO A 252 -3.96 -23.83 -0.75
N GLY A 253 -3.26 -23.41 0.30
CA GLY A 253 -2.23 -24.25 0.93
C GLY A 253 -0.92 -24.38 0.15
N SER A 254 -0.74 -23.63 -0.93
CA SER A 254 0.47 -23.63 -1.75
C SER A 254 0.96 -22.21 -2.00
N GLN A 255 2.27 -22.05 -2.10
CA GLN A 255 2.86 -20.79 -2.57
C GLN A 255 2.91 -20.69 -4.10
N ARG A 256 2.44 -21.72 -4.80
CA ARG A 256 2.47 -21.77 -6.27
C ARG A 256 1.29 -21.02 -6.85
N MET A 257 1.56 -20.30 -7.94
CA MET A 257 0.55 -19.63 -8.76
C MET A 257 0.31 -20.49 -10.02
N ARG A 258 -0.94 -20.50 -10.49
CA ARG A 258 -1.29 -21.17 -11.75
C ARG A 258 -0.59 -20.52 -12.94
N TYR A 259 -0.50 -19.18 -12.91
CA TYR A 259 0.17 -18.40 -13.95
C TYR A 259 1.55 -17.95 -13.47
N HIS A 260 2.54 -18.19 -14.30
CA HIS A 260 3.96 -17.95 -14.05
C HIS A 260 4.70 -17.86 -15.39
N ALA A 261 6.02 -17.75 -15.38
CA ALA A 261 6.84 -17.63 -16.59
C ALA A 261 6.60 -18.75 -17.62
N GLY A 262 6.33 -19.96 -17.18
CA GLY A 262 6.03 -21.12 -18.04
C GLY A 262 4.57 -21.27 -18.46
N ASN A 263 3.67 -20.47 -17.90
CA ASN A 263 2.25 -20.46 -18.21
C ASN A 263 1.70 -19.04 -17.99
N GLN A 264 1.90 -18.20 -18.96
CA GLN A 264 1.62 -16.77 -18.86
C GLN A 264 0.14 -16.45 -18.97
N LEU A 265 -0.26 -15.29 -18.47
CA LEU A 265 -1.62 -14.77 -18.56
C LEU A 265 -2.02 -14.51 -20.01
N HIS A 266 -3.29 -14.72 -20.30
CA HIS A 266 -3.90 -14.44 -21.61
C HIS A 266 -4.55 -13.06 -21.58
N LEU A 267 -3.76 -12.02 -21.80
CA LEU A 267 -4.23 -10.63 -21.81
C LEU A 267 -3.40 -9.77 -22.78
N ASP A 268 -3.99 -8.67 -23.20
CA ASP A 268 -3.33 -7.65 -24.03
C ASP A 268 -3.07 -6.38 -23.23
N VAL A 269 -3.95 -6.07 -22.28
CA VAL A 269 -3.83 -4.92 -21.37
C VAL A 269 -4.18 -5.34 -19.96
N LEU A 270 -3.33 -4.96 -19.02
CA LEU A 270 -3.58 -5.13 -17.59
C LEU A 270 -3.52 -3.77 -16.90
N VAL A 271 -4.56 -3.44 -16.17
CA VAL A 271 -4.60 -2.30 -15.26
C VAL A 271 -4.54 -2.82 -13.84
N VAL A 272 -3.58 -2.32 -13.07
CA VAL A 272 -3.37 -2.68 -11.67
C VAL A 272 -3.53 -1.45 -10.81
N ASP A 273 -4.56 -1.42 -9.96
CA ASP A 273 -4.81 -0.33 -9.02
C ASP A 273 -4.19 -0.61 -7.64
N GLU A 274 -4.09 0.42 -6.82
CA GLU A 274 -3.50 0.37 -5.47
C GLU A 274 -2.09 -0.24 -5.47
N ALA A 275 -1.27 0.14 -6.42
CA ALA A 275 0.06 -0.44 -6.62
C ALA A 275 1.03 -0.18 -5.45
N SER A 276 0.77 0.82 -4.60
CA SER A 276 1.54 1.04 -3.36
C SER A 276 1.48 -0.14 -2.39
N MET A 277 0.43 -0.95 -2.46
CA MET A 277 0.23 -2.12 -1.61
C MET A 277 0.89 -3.40 -2.16
N ILE A 278 1.52 -3.34 -3.33
CA ILE A 278 2.17 -4.51 -3.94
C ILE A 278 3.59 -4.61 -3.39
N ASP A 279 3.89 -5.72 -2.73
CA ASP A 279 5.24 -6.02 -2.26
C ASP A 279 6.15 -6.52 -3.40
N LEU A 280 7.44 -6.59 -3.13
CA LEU A 280 8.42 -7.05 -4.11
C LEU A 280 8.18 -8.47 -4.62
N PRO A 281 7.91 -9.47 -3.76
CA PRO A 281 7.61 -10.83 -4.23
C PRO A 281 6.37 -10.91 -5.13
N MET A 282 5.30 -10.20 -4.79
CA MET A 282 4.07 -10.17 -5.60
C MET A 282 4.30 -9.47 -6.94
N MET A 283 5.03 -8.36 -6.96
CA MET A 283 5.40 -7.67 -8.19
C MET A 283 6.21 -8.59 -9.11
N SER A 284 7.17 -9.30 -8.57
CA SER A 284 7.98 -10.27 -9.32
C SER A 284 7.13 -11.39 -9.91
N ARG A 285 6.21 -11.96 -9.15
CA ARG A 285 5.28 -13.01 -9.63
C ARG A 285 4.37 -12.51 -10.74
N LEU A 286 3.85 -11.29 -10.60
CA LEU A 286 3.03 -10.67 -11.63
C LEU A 286 3.81 -10.48 -12.93
N ILE A 287 5.02 -9.96 -12.83
CA ILE A 287 5.91 -9.74 -13.99
C ILE A 287 6.21 -11.04 -14.73
N ASP A 288 6.54 -12.11 -13.99
CA ASP A 288 6.80 -13.41 -14.58
C ASP A 288 5.61 -13.98 -15.35
N ALA A 289 4.39 -13.69 -14.90
CA ALA A 289 3.16 -14.16 -15.52
C ALA A 289 2.70 -13.31 -16.72
N LEU A 290 3.29 -12.12 -16.94
CA LEU A 290 2.88 -11.22 -18.02
C LEU A 290 3.43 -11.67 -19.36
N PRO A 291 2.59 -11.75 -20.42
CA PRO A 291 3.07 -12.02 -21.77
C PRO A 291 3.89 -10.84 -22.30
N ALA A 292 4.86 -11.14 -23.19
CA ALA A 292 5.78 -10.14 -23.73
C ALA A 292 5.08 -8.98 -24.48
N HIS A 293 3.92 -9.24 -25.07
CA HIS A 293 3.12 -8.23 -25.78
C HIS A 293 2.15 -7.46 -24.85
N GLY A 294 1.99 -7.90 -23.61
CA GLY A 294 1.02 -7.31 -22.68
C GLY A 294 1.40 -5.89 -22.24
N ARG A 295 0.46 -4.98 -22.38
CA ARG A 295 0.59 -3.62 -21.85
C ARG A 295 0.16 -3.61 -20.40
N VAL A 296 0.91 -2.93 -19.54
CA VAL A 296 0.61 -2.82 -18.11
C VAL A 296 0.56 -1.37 -17.67
N ILE A 297 -0.49 -1.03 -16.94
CA ILE A 297 -0.71 0.30 -16.37
C ILE A 297 -0.87 0.14 -14.86
N PHE A 298 0.08 0.66 -14.11
CA PHE A 298 0.03 0.69 -12.65
C PHE A 298 -0.54 2.02 -12.17
N LEU A 299 -1.51 1.92 -11.26
CA LEU A 299 -2.13 3.07 -10.62
C LEU A 299 -1.86 3.01 -9.12
N GLY A 300 -1.63 4.14 -8.51
CA GLY A 300 -1.47 4.21 -7.07
C GLY A 300 -1.15 5.61 -6.59
N ASP A 301 -0.88 5.71 -5.30
CA ASP A 301 -0.40 6.92 -4.67
C ASP A 301 0.93 6.60 -3.99
N ARG A 302 2.01 7.18 -4.51
CA ARG A 302 3.39 6.96 -4.02
C ARG A 302 3.59 7.36 -2.56
N ASP A 303 2.75 8.25 -2.04
CA ASP A 303 2.87 8.81 -0.69
C ASP A 303 2.10 7.98 0.36
N GLN A 304 1.28 7.02 -0.06
CA GLN A 304 0.59 6.12 0.85
C GLN A 304 1.52 5.05 1.43
N LEU A 305 1.07 4.43 2.51
CA LEU A 305 1.76 3.30 3.12
C LEU A 305 2.07 2.21 2.09
N ALA A 306 3.31 1.73 2.13
CA ALA A 306 3.72 0.54 1.41
C ALA A 306 3.11 -0.72 2.04
N SER A 307 3.24 -1.85 1.35
CA SER A 307 2.88 -3.16 1.88
C SER A 307 3.62 -3.45 3.20
N VAL A 308 3.03 -4.27 4.05
CA VAL A 308 3.67 -4.78 5.28
C VAL A 308 4.86 -5.67 4.95
N GLU A 309 4.79 -6.41 3.84
CA GLU A 309 5.87 -7.24 3.34
C GLU A 309 7.04 -6.43 2.76
N ALA A 310 8.11 -7.10 2.37
CA ALA A 310 9.34 -6.44 1.95
C ALA A 310 9.20 -5.58 0.69
N GLY A 311 9.78 -4.40 0.74
CA GLY A 311 9.92 -3.48 -0.38
C GLY A 311 8.83 -2.42 -0.47
N ALA A 312 9.20 -1.31 -1.07
CA ALA A 312 8.31 -0.19 -1.43
C ALA A 312 8.47 0.09 -2.94
N VAL A 313 8.05 -0.87 -3.76
CA VAL A 313 8.34 -0.89 -5.20
C VAL A 313 7.81 0.35 -5.91
N LEU A 314 6.55 0.72 -5.66
CA LEU A 314 5.96 1.92 -6.28
C LEU A 314 6.70 3.19 -5.88
N GLY A 315 7.06 3.33 -4.61
CA GLY A 315 7.83 4.47 -4.11
C GLY A 315 9.20 4.58 -4.77
N ASP A 316 9.91 3.47 -4.92
CA ASP A 316 11.23 3.41 -5.57
C ASP A 316 11.14 3.77 -7.06
N ILE A 317 10.11 3.31 -7.74
CA ILE A 317 9.85 3.65 -9.14
C ILE A 317 9.49 5.13 -9.27
N CYS A 318 8.55 5.62 -8.49
CA CYS A 318 8.04 6.99 -8.57
C CYS A 318 9.03 8.05 -8.08
N ALA A 319 10.11 7.67 -7.39
CA ALA A 319 11.20 8.59 -7.04
C ALA A 319 11.77 9.29 -8.28
N TRP A 320 11.76 8.62 -9.43
CA TRP A 320 12.22 9.17 -10.72
C TRP A 320 11.27 10.21 -11.35
N ALA A 321 10.03 10.26 -10.91
CA ALA A 321 9.07 11.25 -11.41
C ALA A 321 9.47 12.69 -11.05
N SER A 322 10.24 12.88 -9.99
CA SER A 322 10.77 14.21 -9.62
C SER A 322 11.82 14.74 -10.59
N SER A 323 12.46 13.85 -11.37
CA SER A 323 13.40 14.24 -12.42
C SER A 323 12.71 14.84 -13.66
N GLY A 324 11.39 14.72 -13.78
CA GLY A 324 10.61 15.15 -14.93
C GLY A 324 10.88 14.31 -16.19
N TYR A 325 10.30 14.71 -17.30
CA TYR A 325 10.49 14.04 -18.60
C TYR A 325 11.80 14.48 -19.27
N THR A 326 12.36 13.61 -20.11
CA THR A 326 13.42 14.01 -21.02
C THR A 326 12.90 15.09 -21.98
N ALA A 327 13.80 15.92 -22.55
CA ALA A 327 13.39 16.98 -23.47
C ALA A 327 12.60 16.44 -24.67
N ALA A 328 13.05 15.32 -25.25
CA ALA A 328 12.36 14.68 -26.38
C ALA A 328 10.96 14.19 -25.99
N ARG A 329 10.82 13.59 -24.80
CA ARG A 329 9.54 13.11 -24.29
C ARG A 329 8.57 14.24 -23.99
N ALA A 330 9.06 15.32 -23.38
CA ALA A 330 8.27 16.52 -23.11
C ALA A 330 7.71 17.13 -24.39
N GLN A 331 8.51 17.20 -25.45
CA GLN A 331 8.07 17.68 -26.77
C GLN A 331 7.02 16.75 -27.39
N GLU A 332 7.22 15.43 -27.32
CA GLU A 332 6.26 14.44 -27.81
C GLU A 332 4.92 14.57 -27.07
N LEU A 333 4.94 14.63 -25.74
CA LEU A 333 3.73 14.79 -24.94
C LEU A 333 3.02 16.12 -25.19
N THR A 334 3.76 17.18 -25.42
CA THR A 334 3.20 18.47 -25.81
C THR A 334 2.47 18.40 -27.16
N ARG A 335 3.07 17.72 -28.15
CA ARG A 335 2.41 17.49 -29.45
C ARG A 335 1.14 16.65 -29.34
N LEU A 336 1.20 15.55 -28.58
CA LEU A 336 0.10 14.62 -28.43
C LEU A 336 -1.08 15.20 -27.64
N THR A 337 -0.81 16.03 -26.65
CA THR A 337 -1.84 16.55 -25.74
C THR A 337 -2.32 17.95 -26.09
N GLY A 338 -1.52 18.70 -26.87
CA GLY A 338 -1.81 20.11 -27.15
C GLY A 338 -1.63 21.03 -25.93
N SER A 339 -1.06 20.53 -24.84
CA SER A 339 -0.79 21.27 -23.61
C SER A 339 0.72 21.34 -23.37
N PRO A 340 1.26 22.44 -22.80
CA PRO A 340 2.68 22.52 -22.51
C PRO A 340 3.06 21.51 -21.42
N VAL A 341 3.99 20.61 -21.75
CA VAL A 341 4.56 19.65 -20.81
C VAL A 341 6.01 20.03 -20.56
N PRO A 342 6.40 20.39 -19.33
CA PRO A 342 7.76 20.81 -19.03
C PRO A 342 8.73 19.63 -19.08
N ALA A 343 9.94 19.89 -19.58
CA ALA A 343 11.06 18.98 -19.47
C ALA A 343 11.69 19.08 -18.08
N GLY A 344 12.18 17.96 -17.58
CA GLY A 344 12.96 17.92 -16.34
C GLY A 344 14.42 18.28 -16.56
N GLU A 345 15.12 18.57 -15.48
CA GLU A 345 16.56 18.84 -15.48
C GLU A 345 17.37 17.54 -15.33
N GLY A 346 18.56 17.53 -15.90
CA GLY A 346 19.55 16.46 -15.73
C GLY A 346 19.69 15.51 -16.91
N ALA A 347 20.92 15.04 -17.10
CA ALA A 347 21.34 14.15 -18.18
C ALA A 347 21.13 12.65 -17.85
N ILE A 348 20.40 12.31 -16.80
CA ILE A 348 20.22 10.93 -16.40
C ILE A 348 19.31 10.25 -17.43
N ALA A 349 19.92 9.37 -18.22
CA ALA A 349 19.21 8.49 -19.11
C ALA A 349 18.37 7.51 -18.29
N GLY A 350 17.10 7.44 -18.58
CA GLY A 350 16.24 6.43 -17.97
C GLY A 350 14.91 6.37 -18.70
N ALA A 351 14.66 5.26 -19.37
CA ALA A 351 13.37 5.00 -19.99
C ALA A 351 12.22 5.08 -18.97
N LEU A 352 12.54 4.86 -17.69
CA LEU A 352 11.56 4.86 -16.60
C LEU A 352 10.93 6.22 -16.36
N ARG A 353 11.72 7.31 -16.33
CA ARG A 353 11.19 8.67 -16.12
C ARG A 353 10.16 9.09 -17.16
N ASP A 354 10.31 8.60 -18.40
CA ASP A 354 9.43 8.89 -19.53
C ASP A 354 8.15 8.02 -19.53
N SER A 355 8.04 7.10 -18.59
CA SER A 355 6.93 6.18 -18.43
C SER A 355 6.07 6.46 -17.19
N LEU A 356 6.38 7.53 -16.46
CA LEU A 356 5.70 7.94 -15.23
C LEU A 356 4.85 9.19 -15.47
N CYS A 357 3.73 9.26 -14.77
CA CYS A 357 2.96 10.50 -14.69
C CYS A 357 2.44 10.72 -13.28
N LEU A 358 2.67 11.92 -12.75
CA LEU A 358 2.08 12.34 -11.48
C LEU A 358 0.87 13.23 -11.78
N LEU A 359 -0.30 12.81 -11.28
CA LEU A 359 -1.50 13.63 -11.30
C LEU A 359 -1.41 14.65 -10.17
N GLN A 360 -1.41 15.92 -10.50
CA GLN A 360 -1.11 17.01 -9.56
C GLN A 360 -2.35 17.73 -9.04
N LYS A 361 -3.44 17.72 -9.81
CA LYS A 361 -4.68 18.41 -9.47
C LYS A 361 -5.66 17.49 -8.79
N SER A 362 -6.12 17.85 -7.59
CA SER A 362 -7.21 17.16 -6.92
C SER A 362 -8.56 17.80 -7.29
N TYR A 363 -9.50 16.99 -7.71
CA TYR A 363 -10.90 17.41 -7.97
C TYR A 363 -11.80 17.21 -6.74
N ARG A 364 -11.36 16.45 -5.75
CA ARG A 364 -12.06 16.23 -4.49
C ARG A 364 -11.79 17.36 -3.49
N PHE A 365 -10.52 17.76 -3.37
CA PHE A 365 -10.08 18.75 -2.39
C PHE A 365 -9.69 20.04 -3.11
N GLY A 366 -10.60 21.00 -3.07
CA GLY A 366 -10.34 22.34 -3.57
C GLY A 366 -9.40 23.16 -2.67
N SER A 367 -9.14 24.40 -3.06
CA SER A 367 -8.28 25.32 -2.32
C SER A 367 -8.78 25.63 -0.89
N HIS A 368 -10.06 25.41 -0.62
CA HIS A 368 -10.69 25.64 0.70
C HIS A 368 -10.76 24.39 1.56
N SER A 369 -10.26 23.24 1.10
CA SER A 369 -10.24 22.00 1.86
C SER A 369 -9.11 21.97 2.87
N GLY A 370 -9.44 21.82 4.14
CA GLY A 370 -8.48 21.56 5.21
C GLY A 370 -7.82 20.18 5.06
N ILE A 371 -8.57 19.17 4.64
CA ILE A 371 -8.05 17.80 4.40
C ILE A 371 -6.97 17.85 3.32
N GLY A 372 -7.23 18.49 2.19
CA GLY A 372 -6.28 18.60 1.10
C GLY A 372 -5.03 19.42 1.49
N SER A 373 -5.20 20.52 2.20
CA SER A 373 -4.11 21.35 2.69
C SER A 373 -3.24 20.62 3.70
N LEU A 374 -3.85 19.88 4.62
CA LEU A 374 -3.15 19.07 5.61
C LEU A 374 -2.38 17.93 4.96
N ALA A 375 -2.98 17.22 4.01
CA ALA A 375 -2.32 16.15 3.27
C ALA A 375 -1.04 16.65 2.55
N ARG A 376 -1.11 17.79 1.89
CA ARG A 376 0.06 18.40 1.24
C ARG A 376 1.16 18.78 2.22
N ALA A 377 0.79 19.40 3.34
CA ALA A 377 1.74 19.80 4.37
C ALA A 377 2.43 18.59 5.02
N VAL A 378 1.68 17.51 5.27
CA VAL A 378 2.23 16.26 5.82
C VAL A 378 3.19 15.61 4.82
N ASN A 379 2.84 15.52 3.56
CA ASN A 379 3.71 14.96 2.52
C ASN A 379 5.01 15.77 2.35
N ALA A 380 4.95 17.07 2.50
CA ALA A 380 6.12 17.94 2.44
C ALA A 380 7.01 17.81 3.69
N GLY A 381 6.56 17.15 4.75
CA GLY A 381 7.27 17.09 6.02
C GLY A 381 7.38 18.43 6.74
N ALA A 382 6.51 19.36 6.40
CA ALA A 382 6.55 20.75 6.84
C ALA A 382 5.79 20.92 8.16
N ARG A 383 6.47 20.72 9.30
CA ARG A 383 5.88 20.85 10.64
C ARG A 383 5.15 22.16 10.85
N ALA A 384 5.76 23.27 10.45
CA ALA A 384 5.20 24.59 10.62
C ALA A 384 3.90 24.78 9.83
N GLU A 385 3.84 24.26 8.59
CA GLU A 385 2.66 24.32 7.74
C GLU A 385 1.53 23.43 8.27
N VAL A 386 1.86 22.24 8.78
CA VAL A 386 0.89 21.35 9.43
C VAL A 386 0.27 22.04 10.62
N LYS A 387 1.08 22.64 11.49
CA LYS A 387 0.63 23.37 12.66
C LYS A 387 -0.24 24.57 12.28
N ALA A 388 0.17 25.32 11.27
CA ALA A 388 -0.59 26.46 10.76
C ALA A 388 -1.94 26.02 10.17
N THR A 389 -1.96 24.94 9.39
CA THR A 389 -3.18 24.38 8.79
C THR A 389 -4.17 23.93 9.87
N LEU A 390 -3.71 23.27 10.92
CA LEU A 390 -4.56 22.81 12.02
C LEU A 390 -5.11 23.96 12.89
N ARG A 391 -4.47 25.11 12.87
CA ARG A 391 -4.94 26.32 13.57
C ARG A 391 -5.91 27.17 12.76
N GLN A 392 -6.01 26.95 11.46
CA GLN A 392 -6.97 27.66 10.61
C GLN A 392 -8.39 27.13 10.86
N PRO A 393 -9.41 27.99 10.71
CA PRO A 393 -10.80 27.60 10.95
C PRO A 393 -11.39 26.82 9.76
N PHE A 394 -10.79 25.67 9.42
CA PHE A 394 -11.38 24.76 8.46
C PHE A 394 -12.52 23.95 9.10
N ASP A 395 -13.62 23.81 8.37
CA ASP A 395 -14.79 23.07 8.85
C ASP A 395 -14.62 21.54 8.75
N ASP A 396 -13.67 21.08 7.94
CA ASP A 396 -13.51 19.68 7.60
C ASP A 396 -12.39 18.96 8.39
N ILE A 397 -11.58 19.67 9.15
CA ILE A 397 -10.53 19.10 9.99
C ILE A 397 -10.59 19.61 11.42
N ALA A 398 -10.24 18.74 12.36
CA ALA A 398 -10.10 19.11 13.77
C ALA A 398 -9.00 18.30 14.42
N LEU A 399 -8.17 18.97 15.25
CA LEU A 399 -7.19 18.33 16.12
C LEU A 399 -7.71 18.36 17.55
N HIS A 400 -7.76 17.18 18.18
CA HIS A 400 -8.15 17.01 19.58
C HIS A 400 -6.96 16.48 20.38
N PRO A 401 -6.65 17.05 21.54
CA PRO A 401 -5.60 16.53 22.39
C PRO A 401 -5.95 15.13 22.91
N LEU A 402 -4.94 14.32 23.14
CA LEU A 402 -5.11 12.95 23.63
C LEU A 402 -3.97 12.60 24.62
N SER A 403 -3.91 13.29 25.73
CA SER A 403 -2.87 13.13 26.75
C SER A 403 -3.42 12.72 28.11
N THR A 404 -4.70 12.94 28.38
CA THR A 404 -5.35 12.68 29.68
C THR A 404 -6.45 11.63 29.54
N THR A 405 -6.88 11.09 30.68
CA THR A 405 -8.02 10.16 30.74
C THR A 405 -9.32 10.83 30.29
N GLU A 406 -9.53 12.08 30.66
CA GLU A 406 -10.70 12.87 30.26
C GLU A 406 -10.75 13.10 28.75
N GLU A 407 -9.59 13.37 28.14
CA GLU A 407 -9.47 13.53 26.70
C GLU A 407 -9.72 12.21 25.96
N TYR A 408 -9.26 11.09 26.52
CA TYR A 408 -9.54 9.76 26.00
C TYR A 408 -11.05 9.44 26.06
N GLU A 409 -11.71 9.72 27.18
CA GLU A 409 -13.16 9.54 27.31
C GLU A 409 -13.94 10.47 26.36
N ALA A 410 -13.46 11.69 26.14
CA ALA A 410 -14.04 12.60 25.14
C ALA A 410 -13.92 12.03 23.72
N MET A 411 -12.79 11.39 23.38
CA MET A 411 -12.59 10.70 22.11
C MET A 411 -13.60 9.56 21.94
N LEU A 412 -13.78 8.72 22.96
CA LEU A 412 -14.79 7.65 22.92
C LEU A 412 -16.20 8.18 22.74
N GLY A 413 -16.52 9.30 23.39
CA GLY A 413 -17.80 10.00 23.22
C GLY A 413 -18.01 10.50 21.80
N ALA A 414 -17.00 11.09 21.20
CA ALA A 414 -17.03 11.53 19.81
C ALA A 414 -17.18 10.37 18.85
N ALA A 415 -16.52 9.24 19.12
CA ALA A 415 -16.66 8.02 18.34
C ALA A 415 -18.08 7.45 18.40
N GLN A 416 -18.67 7.40 19.59
CA GLN A 416 -20.07 7.02 19.74
C GLN A 416 -20.99 7.91 18.92
N GLN A 417 -20.74 9.21 18.91
CA GLN A 417 -21.51 10.16 18.12
C GLN A 417 -21.30 9.96 16.61
N GLY A 418 -20.11 9.64 16.20
CA GLY A 418 -19.80 9.27 14.81
C GLY A 418 -20.58 8.04 14.34
N TYR A 419 -20.81 7.08 15.21
CA TYR A 419 -21.62 5.89 14.93
C TYR A 419 -23.11 6.04 15.26
N GLU A 420 -23.58 7.24 15.65
CA GLU A 420 -24.96 7.42 16.14
C GLU A 420 -26.01 7.01 15.10
N ARG A 421 -25.83 7.35 13.83
CA ARG A 421 -26.76 6.92 12.78
C ARG A 421 -26.85 5.40 12.68
N TYR A 422 -25.71 4.72 12.73
CA TYR A 422 -25.66 3.26 12.76
C TYR A 422 -26.38 2.68 13.98
N LEU A 423 -26.11 3.24 15.16
CA LEU A 423 -26.73 2.81 16.41
C LEU A 423 -28.25 3.07 16.43
N GLN A 424 -28.69 4.17 15.82
CA GLN A 424 -30.11 4.45 15.66
C GLN A 424 -30.79 3.43 14.75
N LEU A 425 -30.21 3.12 13.58
CA LEU A 425 -30.74 2.11 12.68
C LEU A 425 -30.76 0.72 13.32
N ARG A 426 -29.81 0.43 14.20
CA ARG A 426 -29.83 -0.79 15.00
C ARG A 426 -31.06 -0.84 15.92
N ARG A 427 -31.36 0.25 16.64
CA ARG A 427 -32.54 0.35 17.51
C ARG A 427 -33.84 0.18 16.70
N GLU A 428 -33.87 0.74 15.52
CA GLU A 428 -35.03 0.66 14.61
C GLU A 428 -35.13 -0.67 13.86
N ARG A 429 -34.15 -1.56 14.04
CA ARG A 429 -34.06 -2.86 13.34
C ARG A 429 -34.13 -2.71 11.83
N ALA A 430 -33.40 -1.73 11.30
CA ALA A 430 -33.34 -1.44 9.87
C ALA A 430 -32.76 -2.63 9.08
N GLU A 431 -32.99 -2.63 7.76
CA GLU A 431 -32.46 -3.63 6.88
C GLU A 431 -30.92 -3.69 6.92
N PRO A 432 -30.32 -4.88 6.81
CA PRO A 432 -28.86 -5.05 6.90
C PRO A 432 -28.08 -4.17 5.92
N GLN A 433 -28.60 -3.95 4.71
CA GLN A 433 -27.96 -3.09 3.72
C GLN A 433 -27.86 -1.64 4.18
N ALA A 434 -28.92 -1.11 4.76
CA ALA A 434 -28.95 0.25 5.31
C ALA A 434 -27.99 0.39 6.50
N MET A 435 -27.88 -0.62 7.33
CA MET A 435 -26.96 -0.65 8.46
C MET A 435 -25.49 -0.72 8.02
N LEU A 436 -25.17 -1.54 7.05
CA LEU A 436 -23.82 -1.61 6.47
C LEU A 436 -23.40 -0.27 5.85
N ALA A 437 -24.30 0.38 5.12
CA ALA A 437 -24.06 1.70 4.54
C ALA A 437 -23.80 2.76 5.63
N ALA A 438 -24.61 2.79 6.67
CA ALA A 438 -24.46 3.73 7.78
C ALA A 438 -23.17 3.49 8.57
N PHE A 439 -22.79 2.24 8.80
CA PHE A 439 -21.54 1.90 9.48
C PHE A 439 -20.31 2.40 8.70
N SER A 440 -20.35 2.35 7.37
CA SER A 440 -19.25 2.80 6.52
C SER A 440 -19.06 4.31 6.43
N GLU A 441 -19.99 5.10 6.98
CA GLU A 441 -19.88 6.56 6.96
C GLU A 441 -18.81 7.12 7.91
N PHE A 442 -18.59 6.46 9.03
CA PHE A 442 -17.61 6.85 10.05
C PHE A 442 -16.68 5.68 10.37
N GLN A 443 -15.39 5.97 10.60
CA GLN A 443 -14.43 4.94 11.01
C GLN A 443 -13.35 5.51 11.94
N LEU A 444 -13.10 4.79 13.04
CA LEU A 444 -11.93 4.97 13.88
C LEU A 444 -10.72 4.25 13.29
N LEU A 445 -9.62 4.95 13.17
CA LEU A 445 -8.36 4.43 12.65
C LEU A 445 -7.28 4.53 13.73
N CYS A 446 -6.57 3.44 13.98
CA CYS A 446 -5.47 3.37 14.94
C CYS A 446 -4.15 3.11 14.21
N ALA A 447 -3.07 3.69 14.73
CA ALA A 447 -1.72 3.38 14.28
C ALA A 447 -1.27 1.99 14.76
N LEU A 448 -1.70 1.58 15.95
CA LEU A 448 -1.29 0.36 16.65
C LEU A 448 -2.41 -0.69 16.70
N ARG A 449 -2.03 -1.95 16.81
CA ARG A 449 -2.96 -3.08 17.02
C ARG A 449 -3.33 -3.24 18.49
N GLU A 450 -2.34 -3.12 19.37
CA GLU A 450 -2.44 -3.45 20.79
C GLU A 450 -2.33 -2.20 21.67
N GLY A 451 -2.77 -2.34 22.90
CA GLY A 451 -2.70 -1.29 23.92
C GLY A 451 -3.89 -0.34 23.90
N PRO A 452 -3.90 0.64 24.84
CA PRO A 452 -5.05 1.55 25.02
C PRO A 452 -5.33 2.45 23.82
N TYR A 453 -4.31 2.75 23.02
CA TYR A 453 -4.42 3.57 21.80
C TYR A 453 -4.40 2.70 20.53
N GLY A 454 -4.39 1.40 20.69
CA GLY A 454 -4.47 0.41 19.61
C GLY A 454 -5.89 -0.08 19.39
N VAL A 455 -6.08 -0.87 18.34
CA VAL A 455 -7.36 -1.42 17.94
C VAL A 455 -8.02 -2.21 19.07
N SER A 456 -7.28 -3.10 19.73
CA SER A 456 -7.81 -3.94 20.81
C SER A 456 -8.33 -3.13 21.99
N GLY A 457 -7.55 -2.20 22.49
CA GLY A 457 -7.94 -1.36 23.63
C GLY A 457 -9.06 -0.38 23.31
N VAL A 458 -9.04 0.23 22.15
CA VAL A 458 -10.11 1.16 21.72
C VAL A 458 -11.42 0.41 21.50
N ASN A 459 -11.41 -0.74 20.85
CA ASN A 459 -12.61 -1.57 20.67
C ASN A 459 -13.21 -1.96 22.02
N GLU A 460 -12.39 -2.45 22.94
CA GLU A 460 -12.85 -2.87 24.26
C GLU A 460 -13.49 -1.72 25.05
N ARG A 461 -12.83 -0.58 25.11
CA ARG A 461 -13.32 0.59 25.85
C ARG A 461 -14.55 1.22 25.22
N LEU A 462 -14.62 1.24 23.91
CA LEU A 462 -15.81 1.72 23.21
C LEU A 462 -17.00 0.78 23.45
N GLU A 463 -16.80 -0.53 23.38
CA GLU A 463 -17.84 -1.52 23.68
C GLU A 463 -18.36 -1.37 25.11
N GLN A 464 -17.47 -1.19 26.09
CA GLN A 464 -17.86 -0.95 27.48
C GLN A 464 -18.68 0.32 27.65
N ARG A 465 -18.29 1.40 26.97
CA ARG A 465 -19.04 2.66 26.97
C ARG A 465 -20.42 2.50 26.36
N LEU A 466 -20.49 1.89 25.18
CA LEU A 466 -21.76 1.64 24.49
C LEU A 466 -22.70 0.76 25.31
N ASN A 467 -22.17 -0.24 26.01
CA ASN A 467 -22.94 -1.09 26.90
C ASN A 467 -23.48 -0.33 28.12
N ARG A 468 -22.65 0.49 28.76
CA ARG A 468 -23.08 1.34 29.89
C ARG A 468 -24.21 2.29 29.48
N GLN A 469 -24.18 2.79 28.27
CA GLN A 469 -25.19 3.71 27.74
C GLN A 469 -26.35 2.98 27.04
N ARG A 470 -26.39 1.65 27.13
CA ARG A 470 -27.43 0.80 26.54
C ARG A 470 -27.56 0.92 25.02
N ALA A 471 -26.51 1.38 24.34
CA ALA A 471 -26.45 1.42 22.90
C ALA A 471 -26.23 0.04 22.29
N ILE A 472 -25.55 -0.84 23.02
CA ILE A 472 -25.39 -2.28 22.74
C ILE A 472 -25.61 -3.06 24.05
N ALA A 473 -25.77 -4.39 23.92
CA ALA A 473 -25.88 -5.29 25.06
C ALA A 473 -24.76 -6.34 25.00
N LEU A 474 -23.70 -6.19 25.82
CA LEU A 474 -22.61 -7.14 25.91
C LEU A 474 -23.03 -8.38 26.70
N PRO A 475 -22.93 -9.59 26.12
CA PRO A 475 -23.21 -10.83 26.85
C PRO A 475 -22.06 -11.18 27.79
N ARG A 476 -22.36 -11.94 28.84
CA ARG A 476 -21.35 -12.35 29.86
C ARG A 476 -20.36 -13.41 29.37
N HIS A 477 -20.81 -14.29 28.46
CA HIS A 477 -20.08 -15.49 28.07
C HIS A 477 -19.86 -15.63 26.56
N SER A 478 -20.10 -14.59 25.80
CA SER A 478 -19.92 -14.57 24.36
C SER A 478 -19.35 -13.24 23.92
N ARG A 479 -18.68 -13.22 22.78
CA ARG A 479 -18.29 -11.97 22.13
C ARG A 479 -19.34 -11.47 21.15
N TRP A 480 -20.38 -12.27 20.88
CA TRP A 480 -21.40 -11.94 19.89
C TRP A 480 -22.56 -11.19 20.50
N TYR A 481 -22.85 -10.04 19.95
CA TYR A 481 -24.00 -9.21 20.29
C TYR A 481 -24.59 -8.57 19.04
N ASP A 482 -25.87 -8.22 19.10
CA ASP A 482 -26.54 -7.51 18.01
C ASP A 482 -25.90 -6.14 17.77
N GLY A 483 -25.47 -5.90 16.53
CA GLY A 483 -24.78 -4.68 16.14
C GLY A 483 -23.26 -4.73 16.18
N ARG A 484 -22.65 -5.88 16.54
CA ARG A 484 -21.18 -6.01 16.54
C ARG A 484 -20.65 -5.93 15.12
N PRO A 485 -19.82 -4.92 14.78
CA PRO A 485 -19.10 -4.89 13.53
C PRO A 485 -17.88 -5.81 13.62
N ILE A 486 -17.62 -6.54 12.55
CA ILE A 486 -16.41 -7.35 12.43
C ILE A 486 -15.70 -7.09 11.11
N MET A 487 -14.41 -7.36 11.10
CA MET A 487 -13.57 -7.34 9.91
C MET A 487 -12.90 -8.69 9.73
N ILE A 488 -13.02 -9.25 8.53
CA ILE A 488 -12.36 -10.50 8.17
C ILE A 488 -10.86 -10.25 8.06
N SER A 489 -10.07 -11.10 8.71
CA SER A 489 -8.62 -11.03 8.70
C SER A 489 -7.94 -12.15 7.91
N ARG A 490 -8.70 -13.14 7.46
CA ARG A 490 -8.22 -14.25 6.65
C ARG A 490 -9.18 -14.55 5.50
N ASN A 491 -8.64 -14.71 4.30
CA ASN A 491 -9.42 -15.03 3.11
C ASN A 491 -10.11 -16.40 3.23
N ASP A 492 -11.37 -16.46 2.83
CA ASP A 492 -12.15 -17.69 2.64
C ASP A 492 -12.86 -17.62 1.29
N SER A 493 -12.28 -18.26 0.29
CA SER A 493 -12.82 -18.24 -1.07
C SER A 493 -14.13 -19.03 -1.21
N ALA A 494 -14.36 -20.03 -0.36
CA ALA A 494 -15.60 -20.79 -0.37
C ALA A 494 -16.80 -19.95 0.08
N LEU A 495 -16.58 -19.07 1.06
CA LEU A 495 -17.58 -18.09 1.50
C LEU A 495 -17.60 -16.81 0.66
N GLY A 496 -16.57 -16.57 -0.15
CA GLY A 496 -16.41 -15.33 -0.88
C GLY A 496 -16.03 -14.15 0.01
N LEU A 497 -15.45 -14.40 1.17
CA LEU A 497 -15.02 -13.40 2.14
C LEU A 497 -13.51 -13.23 2.11
N PHE A 498 -13.07 -11.98 2.11
CA PHE A 498 -11.67 -11.63 1.97
C PHE A 498 -11.21 -10.74 3.11
N ASN A 499 -9.91 -10.75 3.36
CA ASN A 499 -9.26 -9.89 4.35
C ASN A 499 -9.64 -8.42 4.12
N GLY A 500 -10.17 -7.78 5.15
CA GLY A 500 -10.66 -6.40 5.12
C GLY A 500 -12.17 -6.26 4.92
N ASP A 501 -12.88 -7.33 4.60
CA ASP A 501 -14.34 -7.28 4.46
C ASP A 501 -15.00 -7.00 5.81
N ILE A 502 -15.96 -6.08 5.82
CA ILE A 502 -16.72 -5.68 7.00
C ILE A 502 -18.07 -6.38 6.98
N GLY A 503 -18.38 -7.00 8.11
CA GLY A 503 -19.69 -7.59 8.38
C GLY A 503 -20.29 -7.06 9.67
N ILE A 504 -21.60 -7.15 9.77
CA ILE A 504 -22.35 -6.72 10.95
C ILE A 504 -23.16 -7.89 11.48
N ALA A 505 -23.00 -8.18 12.78
CA ALA A 505 -23.80 -9.16 13.47
C ALA A 505 -25.17 -8.57 13.78
N LEU A 506 -26.22 -9.22 13.32
CA LEU A 506 -27.60 -8.80 13.59
C LEU A 506 -28.44 -10.00 13.98
N GLU A 507 -29.25 -9.81 15.00
CA GLU A 507 -30.27 -10.78 15.42
C GLU A 507 -31.55 -10.53 14.61
N ARG A 508 -31.95 -11.51 13.82
CA ARG A 508 -33.18 -11.50 13.04
C ARG A 508 -33.87 -12.84 13.20
N ASN A 509 -35.18 -12.81 13.50
CA ASN A 509 -36.00 -14.03 13.69
C ASN A 509 -35.43 -14.99 14.74
N GLY A 510 -34.84 -14.44 15.80
CA GLY A 510 -34.26 -15.22 16.91
C GLY A 510 -32.89 -15.85 16.63
N GLU A 511 -32.28 -15.56 15.49
CA GLU A 511 -30.96 -16.05 15.10
C GLU A 511 -29.99 -14.90 14.86
N LEU A 512 -28.79 -14.98 15.46
CA LEU A 512 -27.70 -14.05 15.20
C LEU A 512 -26.90 -14.54 13.99
N ARG A 513 -26.83 -13.70 12.96
CA ARG A 513 -26.01 -13.94 11.76
C ARG A 513 -25.16 -12.71 11.47
N VAL A 514 -24.08 -12.91 10.73
CA VAL A 514 -23.21 -11.82 10.29
C VAL A 514 -23.50 -11.51 8.82
N TRP A 515 -23.79 -10.25 8.53
CA TRP A 515 -24.25 -9.78 7.23
C TRP A 515 -23.15 -9.01 6.53
N PHE A 516 -22.93 -9.32 5.25
CA PHE A 516 -21.91 -8.71 4.41
C PHE A 516 -22.53 -8.18 3.13
N LEU A 517 -22.02 -7.03 2.66
CA LEU A 517 -22.27 -6.55 1.31
C LEU A 517 -21.26 -7.18 0.36
N MET A 518 -21.76 -7.97 -0.60
CA MET A 518 -20.92 -8.64 -1.58
C MET A 518 -20.60 -7.71 -2.77
N PRO A 519 -19.54 -8.00 -3.56
CA PRO A 519 -19.13 -7.17 -4.70
C PRO A 519 -20.20 -6.97 -5.77
N ASP A 520 -21.11 -7.94 -5.93
CA ASP A 520 -22.26 -7.86 -6.85
C ASP A 520 -23.43 -7.02 -6.31
N GLY A 521 -23.28 -6.43 -5.13
CA GLY A 521 -24.33 -5.67 -4.44
C GLY A 521 -25.32 -6.50 -3.64
N ALA A 522 -25.21 -7.83 -3.67
CA ALA A 522 -26.05 -8.71 -2.88
C ALA A 522 -25.65 -8.71 -1.40
N ILE A 523 -26.60 -8.97 -0.53
CA ILE A 523 -26.38 -9.14 0.90
C ILE A 523 -26.28 -10.64 1.23
N LYS A 524 -25.19 -11.04 1.85
CA LYS A 524 -24.94 -12.41 2.30
C LYS A 524 -24.90 -12.47 3.80
N SER A 525 -25.54 -13.47 4.40
CA SER A 525 -25.43 -13.74 5.84
C SER A 525 -24.71 -15.07 6.09
N VAL A 526 -23.91 -15.09 7.15
CA VAL A 526 -23.10 -16.24 7.55
C VAL A 526 -23.28 -16.47 9.05
N GLN A 527 -23.38 -17.73 9.46
CA GLN A 527 -23.37 -18.07 10.89
C GLN A 527 -22.01 -17.72 11.50
N PRO A 528 -21.96 -17.15 12.72
CA PRO A 528 -20.71 -16.78 13.38
C PRO A 528 -19.67 -17.91 13.45
N SER A 529 -20.13 -19.14 13.68
CA SER A 529 -19.26 -20.32 13.78
C SER A 529 -18.58 -20.73 12.46
N ARG A 530 -19.08 -20.24 11.33
CA ARG A 530 -18.53 -20.54 9.99
C ARG A 530 -17.59 -19.47 9.48
N LEU A 531 -17.46 -18.37 10.19
CA LEU A 531 -16.59 -17.25 9.77
C LEU A 531 -15.11 -17.64 9.84
N PRO A 532 -14.31 -17.20 8.88
CA PRO A 532 -12.86 -17.24 9.01
C PRO A 532 -12.40 -16.34 10.15
N GLU A 533 -11.10 -16.28 10.38
CA GLU A 533 -10.50 -15.40 11.38
C GLU A 533 -10.95 -13.95 11.17
N HIS A 534 -11.34 -13.29 12.24
CA HIS A 534 -11.92 -11.94 12.23
C HIS A 534 -11.67 -11.23 13.57
N ASP A 535 -11.84 -9.91 13.54
CA ASP A 535 -11.71 -9.04 14.70
C ASP A 535 -12.92 -8.10 14.79
N THR A 536 -13.21 -7.59 15.99
CA THR A 536 -14.17 -6.50 16.18
C THR A 536 -13.69 -5.25 15.44
N ALA A 537 -14.56 -4.54 14.76
CA ALA A 537 -14.22 -3.49 13.80
C ALA A 537 -14.79 -2.09 14.11
N TRP A 538 -15.08 -1.77 15.37
CA TRP A 538 -15.32 -0.37 15.74
C TRP A 538 -14.11 0.49 15.41
N ALA A 539 -12.93 -0.02 15.69
CA ALA A 539 -11.66 0.54 15.26
C ALA A 539 -10.92 -0.46 14.36
N MET A 540 -10.12 0.05 13.44
CA MET A 540 -9.21 -0.74 12.62
C MET A 540 -7.88 -0.01 12.48
N THR A 541 -6.83 -0.72 12.08
CA THR A 541 -5.54 -0.07 11.78
C THR A 541 -5.63 0.74 10.49
N VAL A 542 -4.78 1.75 10.38
CA VAL A 542 -4.62 2.51 9.12
C VAL A 542 -4.26 1.59 7.96
N HIS A 543 -3.41 0.59 8.19
CA HIS A 543 -3.04 -0.41 7.17
C HIS A 543 -4.27 -1.15 6.62
N LYS A 544 -5.17 -1.58 7.51
CA LYS A 544 -6.40 -2.28 7.12
C LYS A 544 -7.40 -1.39 6.39
N SER A 545 -7.30 -0.08 6.55
CA SER A 545 -8.17 0.88 5.88
C SER A 545 -7.73 1.22 4.44
N GLN A 546 -6.56 0.76 4.02
CA GLN A 546 -6.09 0.99 2.65
C GLN A 546 -7.08 0.43 1.63
N GLY A 547 -7.35 1.20 0.58
CA GLY A 547 -8.40 0.88 -0.39
C GLY A 547 -9.81 1.25 0.06
N SER A 548 -10.00 1.76 1.27
CA SER A 548 -11.29 2.23 1.79
C SER A 548 -11.33 3.74 1.93
N GLU A 549 -12.51 4.31 1.89
CA GLU A 549 -12.76 5.72 2.19
C GLU A 549 -14.03 5.85 3.03
N PHE A 550 -14.06 6.89 3.85
CA PHE A 550 -15.15 7.16 4.78
C PHE A 550 -15.56 8.62 4.67
N GLU A 551 -16.83 8.92 4.89
CA GLU A 551 -17.29 10.31 4.95
C GLU A 551 -16.57 11.07 6.07
N HIS A 552 -16.42 10.42 7.23
CA HIS A 552 -15.69 10.92 8.37
C HIS A 552 -14.69 9.86 8.86
N ALA A 553 -13.42 10.19 8.86
CA ALA A 553 -12.36 9.37 9.45
C ALA A 553 -11.80 10.05 10.71
N ALA A 554 -11.52 9.25 11.72
CA ALA A 554 -10.90 9.69 12.97
C ALA A 554 -9.63 8.89 13.22
N LEU A 555 -8.49 9.56 13.27
CA LEU A 555 -7.18 8.95 13.54
C LEU A 555 -6.81 9.11 14.99
N ILE A 556 -6.42 8.00 15.63
CA ILE A 556 -5.95 7.94 17.01
C ILE A 556 -4.47 7.60 17.00
N LEU A 557 -3.62 8.50 17.47
CA LEU A 557 -2.18 8.27 17.63
C LEU A 557 -1.86 7.85 19.07
N PRO A 558 -0.79 7.06 19.29
CA PRO A 558 -0.37 6.65 20.62
C PRO A 558 0.12 7.85 21.45
N ALA A 559 0.20 7.66 22.77
CA ALA A 559 0.63 8.70 23.71
C ALA A 559 2.09 9.09 23.57
N ARG A 560 2.91 8.21 23.00
CA ARG A 560 4.36 8.40 22.81
C ARG A 560 4.72 8.12 21.36
N SER A 561 5.79 8.78 20.90
CA SER A 561 6.34 8.50 19.58
C SER A 561 6.87 7.08 19.50
N VAL A 562 6.44 6.35 18.47
CA VAL A 562 6.93 5.01 18.15
C VAL A 562 7.32 4.97 16.66
N PRO A 563 8.30 4.13 16.27
CA PRO A 563 8.82 4.11 14.90
C PRO A 563 7.76 3.80 13.83
N LEU A 564 6.70 3.10 14.19
CA LEU A 564 5.60 2.75 13.28
C LEU A 564 4.76 3.97 12.87
N VAL A 565 4.72 5.02 13.70
CA VAL A 565 3.96 6.24 13.42
C VAL A 565 4.81 7.15 12.52
N THR A 566 4.59 7.02 11.24
CA THR A 566 5.34 7.69 10.19
C THR A 566 4.50 8.71 9.43
N ARG A 567 5.16 9.54 8.63
CA ARG A 567 4.51 10.47 7.70
C ARG A 567 3.50 9.76 6.79
N GLU A 568 3.91 8.64 6.21
CA GLU A 568 3.10 7.86 5.28
C GLU A 568 1.86 7.29 5.96
N LEU A 569 1.97 6.87 7.22
CA LEU A 569 0.83 6.40 8.00
C LEU A 569 -0.17 7.53 8.23
N VAL A 570 0.30 8.69 8.65
CA VAL A 570 -0.55 9.87 8.89
C VAL A 570 -1.21 10.33 7.60
N TYR A 571 -0.46 10.43 6.52
CA TYR A 571 -0.99 10.78 5.19
C TYR A 571 -2.05 9.79 4.72
N THR A 572 -1.80 8.50 4.86
CA THR A 572 -2.76 7.46 4.47
C THR A 572 -4.06 7.59 5.25
N ALA A 573 -3.98 7.83 6.56
CA ALA A 573 -5.16 8.05 7.40
C ALA A 573 -5.95 9.30 6.99
N ILE A 574 -5.28 10.41 6.75
CA ILE A 574 -5.89 11.67 6.29
C ILE A 574 -6.67 11.45 5.00
N THR A 575 -6.10 10.71 4.08
CA THR A 575 -6.66 10.46 2.75
C THR A 575 -7.79 9.42 2.76
N ARG A 576 -8.08 8.79 3.90
CA ARG A 576 -9.30 7.97 4.06
C ARG A 576 -10.55 8.83 4.23
N ALA A 577 -10.40 10.07 4.64
CA ALA A 577 -11.52 10.98 4.84
C ALA A 577 -11.95 11.63 3.52
N LYS A 578 -13.26 11.56 3.24
CA LYS A 578 -13.86 12.27 2.10
C LYS A 578 -14.28 13.68 2.44
N ARG A 579 -14.96 13.88 3.58
CA ARG A 579 -15.57 15.15 3.98
C ARG A 579 -15.09 15.68 5.30
N ARG A 580 -14.77 14.82 6.26
CA ARG A 580 -14.36 15.23 7.60
C ARG A 580 -13.27 14.34 8.16
N LEU A 581 -12.30 14.98 8.80
CA LEU A 581 -11.18 14.34 9.47
C LEU A 581 -11.08 14.84 10.90
N SER A 582 -11.02 13.92 11.86
CA SER A 582 -10.70 14.20 13.25
C SER A 582 -9.36 13.55 13.60
N LEU A 583 -8.43 14.32 14.17
CA LEU A 583 -7.15 13.82 14.66
C LEU A 583 -7.17 13.86 16.19
N TYR A 584 -6.88 12.73 16.81
CA TYR A 584 -6.71 12.57 18.26
C TYR A 584 -5.26 12.27 18.54
N ALA A 585 -4.49 13.26 18.92
CA ALA A 585 -3.06 13.14 19.06
C ALA A 585 -2.47 14.18 20.01
N ASP A 586 -1.39 13.80 20.70
CA ASP A 586 -0.44 14.75 21.27
C ASP A 586 0.29 15.50 20.14
N GLU A 587 0.45 16.81 20.28
CA GLU A 587 1.09 17.63 19.23
C GLU A 587 2.55 17.23 18.98
N GLN A 588 3.27 16.79 20.00
CA GLN A 588 4.68 16.35 19.82
C GLN A 588 4.76 15.02 19.07
N VAL A 589 3.86 14.10 19.36
CA VAL A 589 3.77 12.82 18.66
C VAL A 589 3.44 13.04 17.19
N LEU A 590 2.48 13.90 16.89
CA LEU A 590 2.14 14.26 15.51
C LEU A 590 3.31 14.95 14.79
N SER A 591 3.95 15.91 15.44
CA SER A 591 5.15 16.60 14.90
C SER A 591 6.28 15.63 14.58
N GLN A 592 6.54 14.66 15.46
CA GLN A 592 7.56 13.65 15.22
C GLN A 592 7.20 12.71 14.07
N ALA A 593 5.94 12.33 13.96
CA ALA A 593 5.44 11.49 12.87
C ALA A 593 5.66 12.13 11.50
N ILE A 594 5.44 13.43 11.39
CA ILE A 594 5.55 14.18 10.12
C ILE A 594 6.98 14.18 9.57
N VAL A 595 7.99 14.14 10.42
CA VAL A 595 9.41 14.10 10.01
C VAL A 595 9.98 12.69 9.96
N THR A 596 9.22 11.69 10.38
CA THR A 596 9.64 10.28 10.37
C THR A 596 9.12 9.62 9.09
N CYS A 597 10.02 9.29 8.18
CA CYS A 597 9.68 8.56 6.96
C CYS A 597 9.78 7.06 7.18
N THR A 598 8.93 6.30 6.49
CA THR A 598 9.10 4.86 6.40
C THR A 598 10.36 4.56 5.60
N GLU A 599 11.25 3.78 6.19
CA GLU A 599 12.47 3.32 5.52
C GLU A 599 12.29 1.87 5.05
N ARG A 600 12.48 1.65 3.76
CA ARG A 600 12.44 0.34 3.11
C ARG A 600 13.67 0.23 2.22
N ARG A 601 14.77 -0.27 2.78
CA ARG A 601 16.05 -0.38 2.07
C ARG A 601 15.94 -1.38 0.92
N SER A 602 16.38 -0.94 -0.27
CA SER A 602 16.32 -1.68 -1.51
C SER A 602 17.42 -1.17 -2.44
N GLY A 603 17.80 -1.97 -3.41
CA GLY A 603 18.75 -1.57 -4.46
C GLY A 603 18.11 -1.05 -5.73
N LEU A 604 16.77 -1.03 -5.83
CA LEU A 604 16.06 -0.65 -7.06
C LEU A 604 16.40 0.75 -7.55
N ALA A 605 16.45 1.72 -6.66
CA ALA A 605 16.75 3.11 -7.03
C ALA A 605 18.13 3.25 -7.70
N GLU A 606 19.12 2.52 -7.23
CA GLU A 606 20.47 2.54 -7.77
C GLU A 606 20.60 1.78 -9.08
N ILE A 607 19.89 0.65 -9.20
CA ILE A 607 19.80 -0.11 -10.46
C ILE A 607 19.13 0.74 -11.53
N PHE A 608 18.03 1.43 -11.21
CA PHE A 608 17.37 2.35 -12.15
C PHE A 608 18.25 3.56 -12.53
N ALA A 609 19.14 3.97 -11.64
CA ALA A 609 20.11 5.03 -11.91
C ALA A 609 21.24 4.59 -12.86
N GLY A 610 21.34 3.30 -13.18
CA GLY A 610 22.44 2.75 -13.95
C GLY A 610 23.79 2.79 -13.24
N ARG A 611 23.78 2.94 -11.91
CA ARG A 611 24.99 2.98 -11.07
C ARG A 611 25.55 1.59 -10.80
N GLU A 612 24.73 0.56 -11.01
CA GLU A 612 25.12 -0.84 -10.88
C GLU A 612 24.50 -1.64 -12.04
N ALA A 613 25.27 -2.59 -12.55
CA ALA A 613 24.73 -3.58 -13.48
C ALA A 613 23.79 -4.52 -12.71
N PRO A 614 22.67 -4.93 -13.31
CA PRO A 614 21.77 -5.90 -12.69
C PRO A 614 22.46 -7.25 -12.48
#